data_bc52db269e4548c1aded637cdd4e76cc
#
_entry.id   bc52db269e4548c1aded637cdd4e76cc
#
_cell.length_a   1.000
_cell.length_b   1.000
_cell.length_c   1.000
_cell.angle_alpha   90.00
_cell.angle_beta   90.00
_cell.angle_gamma   90.00
#
_symmetry.space_group_name_H-M   'P 1'
#
loop_
_entity.id
_entity.type
_entity.pdbx_description
1 polymer ?
#
loop_
_entity_poly.entity_id
_entity_poly.type
_entity_poly.pdbx_seq_one_letter_code
_entity_poly.pdbx_strand_id
1 'polypeptide(L)'
;MKSADSPTIAIITPTANRHAFLPALAHCVMRQTVSWEWLVHDDSPEPSHFMQALSAADSRVRYFHDGAKRLSIGAKRNASIRETSAPIIAHFDDDDYYAPHYLADMHRLMCEQKASLVKLSEFYVYSPAAAFFGYMDLNAKTGTHFALTGPRVKVIEFHEKMQIGADFIMFYGFSYVYEKTLALAQPFEDVSLYEDEHFIRKVIASDNKVIAVDDRGASCLHLVHPASTSRCFSRYMMPGFLMQRLFPDYEGYPLAPALP
;
A
#
# COMPACT_ATOMS: atom_id res chain seq x y z
N MET A 1 -9.13 25.37 -6.04
CA MET A 1 -8.53 25.57 -7.37
C MET A 1 -7.54 24.41 -7.56
N LYS A 2 -7.77 23.49 -8.50
CA LYS A 2 -6.77 22.50 -8.89
C LYS A 2 -5.63 23.27 -9.55
N SER A 3 -4.40 23.12 -9.03
CA SER A 3 -3.19 23.65 -9.69
C SER A 3 -3.09 22.99 -11.06
N ALA A 4 -3.05 23.78 -12.12
CA ALA A 4 -3.00 23.30 -13.51
C ALA A 4 -1.68 22.60 -13.88
N ASP A 5 -0.72 22.50 -12.97
CA ASP A 5 0.65 22.03 -13.23
C ASP A 5 1.06 20.73 -12.50
N SER A 6 0.17 20.12 -11.72
CA SER A 6 0.51 18.84 -11.05
C SER A 6 0.29 17.66 -12.01
N PRO A 7 1.27 16.76 -12.18
CA PRO A 7 1.12 15.59 -13.03
C PRO A 7 0.01 14.68 -12.52
N THR A 8 -0.66 13.95 -13.41
CA THR A 8 -1.56 12.88 -13.02
C THR A 8 -0.76 11.74 -12.39
N ILE A 9 -1.25 11.19 -11.28
CA ILE A 9 -0.67 10.04 -10.59
C ILE A 9 -1.51 8.80 -10.92
N ALA A 10 -0.88 7.75 -11.40
CA ALA A 10 -1.55 6.47 -11.60
C ALA A 10 -1.52 5.67 -10.30
N ILE A 11 -2.68 5.46 -9.72
CA ILE A 11 -2.88 4.53 -8.60
C ILE A 11 -3.01 3.13 -9.20
N ILE A 12 -2.21 2.17 -8.73
CA ILE A 12 -2.29 0.79 -9.18
C ILE A 12 -2.66 -0.14 -8.02
N THR A 13 -3.65 -1.01 -8.24
CA THR A 13 -4.15 -1.96 -7.26
C THR A 13 -4.22 -3.37 -7.86
N PRO A 14 -3.29 -4.27 -7.50
CA PRO A 14 -3.46 -5.70 -7.74
C PRO A 14 -4.45 -6.28 -6.73
N THR A 15 -5.45 -7.04 -7.18
CA THR A 15 -6.42 -7.71 -6.29
C THR A 15 -6.73 -9.14 -6.73
N ALA A 16 -7.20 -9.97 -5.81
CA ALA A 16 -7.68 -11.33 -6.06
C ALA A 16 -8.54 -11.84 -4.89
N ASN A 17 -9.79 -12.19 -5.15
CA ASN A 17 -10.74 -12.71 -4.13
C ASN A 17 -10.97 -11.75 -2.94
N ARG A 18 -10.87 -10.42 -3.17
CA ARG A 18 -10.94 -9.38 -2.14
C ARG A 18 -11.94 -8.28 -2.48
N HIS A 19 -13.00 -8.60 -3.24
CA HIS A 19 -13.98 -7.62 -3.71
C HIS A 19 -14.66 -6.85 -2.58
N ALA A 20 -14.76 -7.45 -1.37
CA ALA A 20 -15.34 -6.79 -0.22
C ALA A 20 -14.58 -5.54 0.27
N PHE A 21 -13.28 -5.43 -0.05
CA PHE A 21 -12.45 -4.28 0.33
C PHE A 21 -12.53 -3.13 -0.70
N LEU A 22 -12.82 -3.43 -1.96
CA LEU A 22 -12.77 -2.46 -3.06
C LEU A 22 -13.68 -1.23 -2.87
N PRO A 23 -14.88 -1.31 -2.28
CA PRO A 23 -15.69 -0.11 -2.01
C PRO A 23 -15.01 0.88 -1.04
N ALA A 24 -14.35 0.37 0.01
CA ALA A 24 -13.64 1.22 0.96
C ALA A 24 -12.37 1.82 0.32
N LEU A 25 -11.63 1.05 -0.47
CA LEU A 25 -10.51 1.58 -1.24
C LEU A 25 -10.96 2.64 -2.25
N ALA A 26 -12.08 2.42 -2.94
CA ALA A 26 -12.66 3.42 -3.85
C ALA A 26 -12.96 4.74 -3.13
N HIS A 27 -13.47 4.69 -1.90
CA HIS A 27 -13.68 5.87 -1.07
C HIS A 27 -12.36 6.62 -0.82
N CYS A 28 -11.26 5.92 -0.55
CA CYS A 28 -9.94 6.53 -0.39
C CYS A 28 -9.44 7.18 -1.69
N VAL A 29 -9.58 6.48 -2.83
CA VAL A 29 -9.12 6.95 -4.14
C VAL A 29 -9.88 8.19 -4.59
N MET A 30 -11.23 8.16 -4.51
CA MET A 30 -12.09 9.25 -4.95
C MET A 30 -11.86 10.56 -4.18
N ARG A 31 -11.33 10.49 -2.98
CA ARG A 31 -11.05 11.65 -2.11
C ARG A 31 -9.65 12.20 -2.26
N GLN A 32 -8.76 11.59 -3.03
CA GLN A 32 -7.42 12.13 -3.25
C GLN A 32 -7.47 13.52 -3.87
N THR A 33 -6.67 14.44 -3.34
CA THR A 33 -6.74 15.88 -3.66
C THR A 33 -5.94 16.31 -4.87
N VAL A 34 -5.16 15.40 -5.46
CA VAL A 34 -4.40 15.61 -6.70
C VAL A 34 -5.11 15.01 -7.92
N SER A 35 -4.57 15.23 -9.12
CA SER A 35 -5.03 14.55 -10.33
C SER A 35 -4.60 13.08 -10.30
N TRP A 36 -5.53 12.15 -10.53
CA TRP A 36 -5.25 10.72 -10.51
C TRP A 36 -6.03 9.96 -11.58
N GLU A 37 -5.51 8.79 -11.94
CA GLU A 37 -6.23 7.68 -12.57
C GLU A 37 -6.02 6.42 -11.72
N TRP A 38 -6.96 5.50 -11.75
CA TRP A 38 -6.92 4.28 -10.94
C TRP A 38 -7.04 3.04 -11.81
N LEU A 39 -6.01 2.17 -11.78
CA LEU A 39 -5.94 0.93 -12.53
C LEU A 39 -6.02 -0.25 -11.55
N VAL A 40 -7.03 -1.09 -11.70
CA VAL A 40 -7.25 -2.29 -10.87
C VAL A 40 -7.11 -3.52 -11.75
N HIS A 41 -6.16 -4.38 -11.42
CA HIS A 41 -6.02 -5.70 -12.04
C HIS A 41 -6.50 -6.79 -11.09
N ASP A 42 -7.54 -7.49 -11.51
CA ASP A 42 -8.25 -8.52 -10.74
C ASP A 42 -8.23 -9.84 -11.49
N ASP A 43 -7.70 -10.88 -10.85
CA ASP A 43 -7.71 -12.25 -11.34
C ASP A 43 -8.58 -13.18 -10.48
N SER A 44 -9.58 -12.62 -9.79
CA SER A 44 -10.62 -13.41 -9.13
C SER A 44 -11.38 -14.26 -10.15
N PRO A 45 -11.92 -15.43 -9.79
CA PRO A 45 -12.71 -16.24 -10.70
C PRO A 45 -13.88 -15.48 -11.34
N GLU A 46 -14.57 -14.65 -10.55
CA GLU A 46 -15.67 -13.80 -11.00
C GLU A 46 -15.25 -12.33 -10.92
N PRO A 47 -15.74 -11.46 -11.82
CA PRO A 47 -15.43 -10.04 -11.76
C PRO A 47 -16.16 -9.35 -10.61
N SER A 48 -15.59 -8.26 -10.14
CA SER A 48 -16.24 -7.37 -9.18
C SER A 48 -17.32 -6.54 -9.87
N HIS A 49 -18.60 -6.81 -9.57
CA HIS A 49 -19.72 -5.99 -10.09
C HIS A 49 -19.59 -4.51 -9.66
N PHE A 50 -19.07 -4.26 -8.47
CA PHE A 50 -18.80 -2.91 -7.99
C PHE A 50 -17.80 -2.19 -8.90
N MET A 51 -16.68 -2.83 -9.23
CA MET A 51 -15.65 -2.23 -10.08
C MET A 51 -16.10 -2.08 -11.53
N GLN A 52 -16.88 -3.03 -12.05
CA GLN A 52 -17.50 -2.91 -13.38
C GLN A 52 -18.41 -1.66 -13.45
N ALA A 53 -19.30 -1.49 -12.48
CA ALA A 53 -20.19 -0.32 -12.42
C ALA A 53 -19.39 0.99 -12.25
N LEU A 54 -18.38 1.00 -11.38
CA LEU A 54 -17.56 2.17 -11.12
C LEU A 54 -16.75 2.59 -12.37
N SER A 55 -16.10 1.64 -13.04
CA SER A 55 -15.31 1.93 -14.25
C SER A 55 -16.18 2.37 -15.43
N ALA A 56 -17.43 1.94 -15.48
CA ALA A 56 -18.39 2.43 -16.46
C ALA A 56 -18.87 3.86 -16.16
N ALA A 57 -18.90 4.27 -14.90
CA ALA A 57 -19.38 5.58 -14.45
C ALA A 57 -18.27 6.66 -14.41
N ASP A 58 -17.02 6.30 -14.22
CA ASP A 58 -15.88 7.23 -14.10
C ASP A 58 -14.72 6.77 -14.98
N SER A 59 -14.44 7.53 -16.04
CA SER A 59 -13.37 7.22 -17.01
C SER A 59 -11.94 7.26 -16.44
N ARG A 60 -11.77 7.82 -15.22
CA ARG A 60 -10.48 7.79 -14.51
C ARG A 60 -10.22 6.42 -13.88
N VAL A 61 -11.24 5.55 -13.77
CA VAL A 61 -11.15 4.20 -13.20
C VAL A 61 -11.10 3.18 -14.33
N ARG A 62 -10.06 2.38 -14.35
CA ARG A 62 -9.86 1.33 -15.33
C ARG A 62 -9.78 -0.01 -14.62
N TYR A 63 -10.72 -0.90 -14.90
CA TYR A 63 -10.81 -2.21 -14.29
C TYR A 63 -10.51 -3.29 -15.32
N PHE A 64 -9.50 -4.10 -15.03
CA PHE A 64 -9.05 -5.21 -15.85
C PHE A 64 -9.30 -6.52 -15.10
N HIS A 65 -10.13 -7.38 -15.67
CA HIS A 65 -10.45 -8.68 -15.09
C HIS A 65 -10.09 -9.80 -16.05
N ASP A 66 -9.37 -10.80 -15.56
CA ASP A 66 -9.12 -12.06 -16.26
C ASP A 66 -9.18 -13.22 -15.26
N GLY A 67 -10.36 -13.80 -15.09
CA GLY A 67 -10.59 -14.94 -14.19
C GLY A 67 -10.02 -16.27 -14.68
N ALA A 68 -9.62 -16.34 -15.97
CA ALA A 68 -9.06 -17.55 -16.55
C ALA A 68 -7.57 -17.74 -16.21
N LYS A 69 -6.86 -16.66 -15.88
CA LYS A 69 -5.41 -16.66 -15.67
C LYS A 69 -5.04 -16.03 -14.36
N ARG A 70 -4.46 -16.83 -13.47
CA ARG A 70 -3.85 -16.32 -12.25
C ARG A 70 -2.54 -15.61 -12.57
N LEU A 71 -2.45 -14.35 -12.13
CA LEU A 71 -1.25 -13.53 -12.25
C LEU A 71 -0.61 -13.32 -10.88
N SER A 72 0.70 -13.19 -10.83
CA SER A 72 1.36 -12.72 -9.63
C SER A 72 1.07 -11.26 -9.34
N ILE A 73 1.33 -10.80 -8.13
CA ILE A 73 1.23 -9.39 -7.75
C ILE A 73 2.17 -8.55 -8.63
N GLY A 74 3.42 -8.99 -8.82
CA GLY A 74 4.38 -8.30 -9.67
C GLY A 74 3.93 -8.22 -11.14
N ALA A 75 3.34 -9.28 -11.70
CA ALA A 75 2.82 -9.28 -13.05
C ALA A 75 1.65 -8.28 -13.22
N LYS A 76 0.73 -8.19 -12.24
CA LYS A 76 -0.38 -7.22 -12.23
C LYS A 76 0.14 -5.77 -12.13
N ARG A 77 1.14 -5.52 -11.27
CA ARG A 77 1.78 -4.20 -11.18
C ARG A 77 2.40 -3.80 -12.52
N ASN A 78 3.17 -4.69 -13.14
CA ASN A 78 3.75 -4.44 -14.46
C ASN A 78 2.70 -4.21 -15.55
N ALA A 79 1.58 -4.92 -15.51
CA ALA A 79 0.48 -4.71 -16.44
C ALA A 79 -0.11 -3.30 -16.27
N SER A 80 -0.45 -2.89 -15.05
CA SER A 80 -0.94 -1.54 -14.75
C SER A 80 0.01 -0.44 -15.21
N ILE A 81 1.32 -0.62 -14.96
CA ILE A 81 2.36 0.35 -15.34
C ILE A 81 2.45 0.54 -16.86
N ARG A 82 2.26 -0.53 -17.63
CA ARG A 82 2.23 -0.45 -19.11
C ARG A 82 1.00 0.27 -19.63
N GLU A 83 -0.14 0.09 -18.97
CA GLU A 83 -1.44 0.63 -19.37
C GLU A 83 -1.59 2.14 -19.13
N THR A 84 -0.84 2.74 -18.22
CA THR A 84 -0.93 4.17 -17.93
C THR A 84 0.04 5.01 -18.74
N SER A 85 -0.32 6.26 -19.01
CA SER A 85 0.59 7.30 -19.52
C SER A 85 1.09 8.24 -18.40
N ALA A 86 0.57 8.12 -17.18
CA ALA A 86 0.96 8.97 -16.05
C ALA A 86 2.46 8.80 -15.72
N PRO A 87 3.17 9.90 -15.43
CA PRO A 87 4.60 9.85 -15.14
C PRO A 87 4.91 9.31 -13.74
N ILE A 88 3.94 9.33 -12.82
CA ILE A 88 4.08 8.91 -11.42
C ILE A 88 3.14 7.75 -11.15
N ILE A 89 3.65 6.75 -10.46
CA ILE A 89 2.91 5.58 -10.01
C ILE A 89 2.78 5.61 -8.49
N ALA A 90 1.61 5.25 -7.97
CA ALA A 90 1.36 5.03 -6.56
C ALA A 90 0.75 3.65 -6.34
N HIS A 91 1.26 2.92 -5.37
CA HIS A 91 0.63 1.67 -4.92
C HIS A 91 -0.48 1.98 -3.91
N PHE A 92 -1.66 1.43 -4.15
CA PHE A 92 -2.72 1.33 -3.16
C PHE A 92 -3.11 -0.15 -3.07
N ASP A 93 -2.74 -0.79 -1.97
CA ASP A 93 -3.17 -2.17 -1.73
C ASP A 93 -4.68 -2.20 -1.44
N ASP A 94 -5.34 -3.29 -1.82
CA ASP A 94 -6.80 -3.37 -1.85
C ASP A 94 -7.45 -3.35 -0.46
N ASP A 95 -6.67 -3.61 0.59
CA ASP A 95 -7.09 -3.72 1.98
C ASP A 95 -6.60 -2.60 2.91
N ASP A 96 -5.89 -1.59 2.41
CA ASP A 96 -5.35 -0.48 3.22
C ASP A 96 -6.21 0.79 3.12
N TYR A 97 -6.07 1.68 4.11
CA TYR A 97 -6.67 3.01 4.10
C TYR A 97 -5.63 4.08 3.77
N TYR A 98 -6.01 5.01 2.91
CA TYR A 98 -5.22 6.17 2.50
C TYR A 98 -6.02 7.46 2.67
N ALA A 99 -5.49 8.40 3.45
CA ALA A 99 -6.14 9.68 3.71
C ALA A 99 -6.21 10.55 2.43
N PRO A 100 -7.14 11.51 2.35
CA PRO A 100 -7.33 12.34 1.16
C PRO A 100 -6.08 13.12 0.70
N HIS A 101 -5.19 13.44 1.62
CA HIS A 101 -3.96 14.21 1.36
C HIS A 101 -2.74 13.32 1.05
N TYR A 102 -2.86 11.98 1.16
CA TYR A 102 -1.73 11.05 1.05
C TYR A 102 -0.90 11.26 -0.23
N LEU A 103 -1.54 11.21 -1.40
CA LEU A 103 -0.81 11.38 -2.67
C LEU A 103 -0.20 12.77 -2.83
N ALA A 104 -0.90 13.82 -2.36
CA ALA A 104 -0.39 15.18 -2.41
C ALA A 104 0.89 15.33 -1.59
N ASP A 105 0.91 14.78 -0.38
CA ASP A 105 2.06 14.85 0.51
C ASP A 105 3.23 14.01 0.00
N MET A 106 2.98 12.79 -0.46
CA MET A 106 4.02 11.93 -1.01
C MET A 106 4.65 12.53 -2.27
N HIS A 107 3.84 13.08 -3.18
CA HIS A 107 4.32 13.74 -4.39
C HIS A 107 5.10 15.04 -4.05
N ARG A 108 4.61 15.84 -3.11
CA ARG A 108 5.31 17.04 -2.62
C ARG A 108 6.70 16.67 -2.07
N LEU A 109 6.79 15.67 -1.21
CA LEU A 109 8.06 15.18 -0.64
C LEU A 109 9.01 14.68 -1.74
N MET A 110 8.47 13.96 -2.74
CA MET A 110 9.24 13.49 -3.89
C MET A 110 9.89 14.67 -4.65
N CYS A 111 9.12 15.74 -4.92
CA CYS A 111 9.61 16.94 -5.60
C CYS A 111 10.60 17.72 -4.75
N GLU A 112 10.29 18.02 -3.49
CA GLU A 112 11.14 18.79 -2.56
C GLU A 112 12.50 18.11 -2.36
N GLN A 113 12.49 16.80 -2.23
CA GLN A 113 13.69 16.01 -2.02
C GLN A 113 14.40 15.60 -3.32
N LYS A 114 13.81 15.87 -4.48
CA LYS A 114 14.30 15.37 -5.78
C LYS A 114 14.54 13.86 -5.74
N ALA A 115 13.57 13.14 -5.22
CA ALA A 115 13.62 11.69 -5.07
C ALA A 115 12.89 11.01 -6.23
N SER A 116 13.41 9.90 -6.69
CA SER A 116 12.75 9.07 -7.71
C SER A 116 11.72 8.11 -7.12
N LEU A 117 11.81 7.84 -5.80
CA LEU A 117 10.85 7.04 -5.06
C LEU A 117 10.73 7.54 -3.61
N VAL A 118 9.50 7.65 -3.14
CA VAL A 118 9.14 7.93 -1.75
C VAL A 118 8.31 6.77 -1.20
N LYS A 119 8.54 6.43 0.07
CA LYS A 119 7.78 5.42 0.79
C LYS A 119 7.67 5.76 2.28
N LEU A 120 6.79 5.07 3.00
CA LEU A 120 6.73 5.17 4.45
C LEU A 120 7.78 4.24 5.10
N SER A 121 8.53 4.77 6.08
CA SER A 121 9.39 3.99 6.99
C SER A 121 8.70 3.70 8.31
N GLU A 122 7.70 4.48 8.62
CA GLU A 122 6.89 4.36 9.82
C GLU A 122 5.42 4.56 9.43
N PHE A 123 4.52 3.76 9.98
CA PHE A 123 3.10 3.81 9.63
C PHE A 123 2.22 3.16 10.69
N TYR A 124 0.94 3.50 10.69
CA TYR A 124 -0.03 2.90 11.58
C TYR A 124 -0.48 1.53 11.09
N VAL A 125 -0.67 0.61 12.04
CA VAL A 125 -1.13 -0.75 11.79
C VAL A 125 -2.38 -1.02 12.61
N TYR A 126 -3.41 -1.54 11.97
CA TYR A 126 -4.65 -1.92 12.64
C TYR A 126 -5.07 -3.34 12.28
N SER A 127 -5.39 -4.12 13.30
CA SER A 127 -5.97 -5.46 13.14
C SER A 127 -7.26 -5.59 13.94
N PRO A 128 -8.43 -5.48 13.29
CA PRO A 128 -9.71 -5.67 13.97
C PRO A 128 -9.83 -7.04 14.65
N ALA A 129 -9.36 -8.09 13.97
CA ALA A 129 -9.42 -9.48 14.48
C ALA A 129 -8.58 -9.70 15.74
N ALA A 130 -7.50 -8.96 15.91
CA ALA A 130 -6.62 -9.00 17.08
C ALA A 130 -6.95 -7.92 18.12
N ALA A 131 -7.94 -7.04 17.85
CA ALA A 131 -8.22 -5.81 18.60
C ALA A 131 -6.94 -4.99 18.85
N PHE A 132 -6.07 -4.92 17.84
CA PHE A 132 -4.75 -4.32 17.93
C PHE A 132 -4.67 -3.05 17.10
N PHE A 133 -4.20 -1.97 17.71
CA PHE A 133 -3.78 -0.75 17.03
C PHE A 133 -2.36 -0.43 17.44
N GLY A 134 -1.49 -0.10 16.48
CA GLY A 134 -0.09 0.15 16.78
C GLY A 134 0.59 1.01 15.74
N TYR A 135 1.87 1.28 15.98
CA TYR A 135 2.74 2.04 15.10
C TYR A 135 3.96 1.20 14.75
N MET A 136 4.12 0.94 13.47
CA MET A 136 5.26 0.26 12.89
C MET A 136 6.39 1.26 12.69
N ASP A 137 7.59 0.90 13.14
CA ASP A 137 8.80 1.69 12.95
C ASP A 137 9.88 0.78 12.34
N LEU A 138 10.10 0.91 11.05
CA LEU A 138 11.07 0.11 10.31
C LEU A 138 12.53 0.49 10.62
N ASN A 139 12.75 1.63 11.31
CA ASN A 139 14.07 2.02 11.79
C ASN A 139 14.44 1.30 13.08
N ALA A 140 13.46 0.85 13.86
CA ALA A 140 13.65 0.17 15.13
C ALA A 140 14.05 -1.29 14.91
N LYS A 141 15.36 -1.57 14.92
CA LYS A 141 15.92 -2.90 14.62
C LYS A 141 16.03 -3.81 15.84
N THR A 142 15.92 -3.26 17.05
CA THR A 142 16.03 -4.00 18.31
C THR A 142 14.95 -3.54 19.29
N GLY A 143 14.82 -4.27 20.40
CA GLY A 143 13.86 -4.01 21.46
C GLY A 143 12.54 -4.75 21.27
N THR A 144 11.57 -4.43 22.09
CA THR A 144 10.26 -5.08 22.11
C THR A 144 9.44 -4.73 20.86
N HIS A 145 8.89 -5.75 20.23
CA HIS A 145 7.97 -5.62 19.09
C HIS A 145 6.73 -6.49 19.30
N PHE A 146 5.63 -6.07 18.70
CA PHE A 146 4.34 -6.77 18.72
C PHE A 146 4.10 -7.41 17.34
N ALA A 147 4.37 -8.71 17.22
CA ALA A 147 4.13 -9.43 15.98
C ALA A 147 2.67 -9.83 15.84
N LEU A 148 2.08 -9.44 14.73
CA LEU A 148 0.71 -9.80 14.34
C LEU A 148 0.72 -11.08 13.53
N THR A 149 0.08 -12.12 14.03
CA THR A 149 -0.07 -13.41 13.35
C THR A 149 -1.53 -13.85 13.37
N GLY A 150 -2.29 -13.48 12.35
CA GLY A 150 -3.74 -13.68 12.32
C GLY A 150 -4.42 -12.92 13.48
N PRO A 151 -5.31 -13.56 14.25
CA PRO A 151 -6.02 -12.90 15.36
C PRO A 151 -5.18 -12.77 16.64
N ARG A 152 -3.89 -13.08 16.60
CA ARG A 152 -3.03 -13.13 17.79
C ARG A 152 -1.91 -12.11 17.71
N VAL A 153 -1.61 -11.53 18.86
CA VAL A 153 -0.44 -10.69 19.07
C VAL A 153 0.59 -11.45 19.89
N LYS A 154 1.82 -11.51 19.42
CA LYS A 154 2.96 -12.06 20.17
C LYS A 154 3.95 -10.96 20.47
N VAL A 155 4.44 -10.90 21.70
CA VAL A 155 5.55 -10.03 22.07
C VAL A 155 6.86 -10.74 21.69
N ILE A 156 7.71 -10.05 20.94
CA ILE A 156 9.03 -10.52 20.52
C ILE A 156 10.05 -9.49 20.93
N GLU A 157 11.13 -9.94 21.56
CA GLU A 157 12.28 -9.10 21.89
C GLU A 157 13.37 -9.33 20.85
N PHE A 158 13.68 -8.30 20.06
CA PHE A 158 14.82 -8.29 19.15
C PHE A 158 16.03 -7.72 19.87
N HIS A 159 17.11 -8.44 19.88
CA HIS A 159 18.40 -8.02 20.46
C HIS A 159 19.49 -8.05 19.38
N GLU A 160 20.70 -7.59 19.69
CA GLU A 160 21.78 -7.42 18.73
C GLU A 160 22.06 -8.64 17.85
N LYS A 161 21.87 -9.86 18.37
CA LYS A 161 22.04 -11.10 17.60
C LYS A 161 20.83 -11.50 16.72
N MET A 162 19.69 -10.83 16.90
CA MET A 162 18.42 -11.11 16.22
C MET A 162 17.79 -9.84 15.64
N GLN A 163 18.59 -8.84 15.35
CA GLN A 163 18.07 -7.58 14.82
C GLN A 163 17.49 -7.75 13.41
N ILE A 164 16.50 -6.94 13.10
CA ILE A 164 15.92 -6.82 11.77
C ILE A 164 16.99 -6.30 10.80
N GLY A 165 17.05 -6.84 9.59
CA GLY A 165 18.04 -6.47 8.58
C GLY A 165 18.10 -4.97 8.29
N ALA A 166 19.26 -4.47 7.89
CA ALA A 166 19.51 -3.04 7.70
C ALA A 166 18.59 -2.40 6.64
N ASP A 167 18.22 -3.13 5.64
CA ASP A 167 17.40 -2.74 4.50
C ASP A 167 15.90 -3.02 4.68
N PHE A 168 15.50 -3.50 5.86
CA PHE A 168 14.09 -3.76 6.18
C PHE A 168 13.21 -2.51 6.03
N ILE A 169 13.78 -1.33 6.26
CA ILE A 169 13.10 -0.05 6.05
C ILE A 169 12.58 0.13 4.61
N MET A 170 13.15 -0.55 3.63
CA MET A 170 12.79 -0.42 2.23
C MET A 170 11.63 -1.34 1.80
N PHE A 171 11.25 -2.32 2.62
CA PHE A 171 10.16 -3.24 2.34
C PHE A 171 8.79 -2.58 2.56
N TYR A 172 7.71 -3.31 2.42
CA TYR A 172 6.33 -2.82 2.47
C TYR A 172 5.98 -1.88 1.31
N GLY A 173 5.81 -2.48 0.15
CA GLY A 173 5.53 -1.79 -1.11
C GLY A 173 4.17 -1.09 -1.22
N PHE A 174 3.24 -1.30 -0.26
CA PHE A 174 1.93 -0.67 -0.25
C PHE A 174 1.99 0.87 -0.27
N SER A 175 3.10 1.45 0.19
CA SER A 175 3.27 2.89 0.33
C SER A 175 4.16 3.52 -0.75
N TYR A 176 4.54 2.78 -1.80
CA TYR A 176 5.43 3.31 -2.82
C TYR A 176 4.75 4.35 -3.71
N VAL A 177 5.40 5.52 -3.85
CA VAL A 177 5.11 6.53 -4.88
C VAL A 177 6.41 6.82 -5.61
N TYR A 178 6.43 6.63 -6.95
CA TYR A 178 7.67 6.68 -7.71
C TYR A 178 7.47 7.08 -9.17
N GLU A 179 8.56 7.50 -9.81
CA GLU A 179 8.60 7.78 -11.24
C GLU A 179 8.34 6.50 -12.04
N LYS A 180 7.40 6.54 -12.99
CA LYS A 180 7.10 5.40 -13.87
C LYS A 180 8.34 4.83 -14.55
N THR A 181 9.29 5.69 -14.89
CA THR A 181 10.55 5.31 -15.54
C THR A 181 11.37 4.31 -14.75
N LEU A 182 11.28 4.32 -13.42
CA LEU A 182 11.95 3.32 -12.56
C LEU A 182 11.43 1.91 -12.85
N ALA A 183 10.11 1.74 -12.88
CA ALA A 183 9.52 0.43 -13.10
C ALA A 183 9.61 -0.04 -14.55
N LEU A 184 9.75 0.89 -15.52
CA LEU A 184 10.06 0.52 -16.89
C LEU A 184 11.51 0.03 -17.05
N ALA A 185 12.45 0.64 -16.31
CA ALA A 185 13.86 0.23 -16.31
C ALA A 185 14.11 -1.03 -15.45
N GLN A 186 13.34 -1.17 -14.36
CA GLN A 186 13.44 -2.25 -13.37
C GLN A 186 12.07 -2.87 -13.13
N PRO A 187 11.53 -3.70 -14.02
CA PRO A 187 10.21 -4.30 -13.84
C PRO A 187 10.14 -5.17 -12.57
N PHE A 188 8.95 -5.23 -11.97
CA PHE A 188 8.66 -6.17 -10.89
C PHE A 188 8.86 -7.61 -11.36
N GLU A 189 9.38 -8.46 -10.49
CA GLU A 189 9.48 -9.90 -10.76
C GLU A 189 8.09 -10.54 -10.76
N ASP A 190 7.92 -11.58 -11.55
CA ASP A 190 6.65 -12.32 -11.69
C ASP A 190 6.44 -13.26 -10.49
N VAL A 191 6.32 -12.66 -9.29
CA VAL A 191 6.09 -13.34 -8.02
C VAL A 191 5.02 -12.60 -7.21
N SER A 192 4.36 -13.30 -6.26
CA SER A 192 3.35 -12.72 -5.37
C SER A 192 3.85 -12.45 -3.96
N LEU A 193 5.12 -12.68 -3.70
CA LEU A 193 5.76 -12.37 -2.43
C LEU A 193 7.20 -11.93 -2.70
N TYR A 194 7.66 -10.90 -2.01
CA TYR A 194 8.96 -10.26 -2.18
C TYR A 194 9.13 -9.50 -3.52
N GLU A 195 8.07 -9.28 -4.31
CA GLU A 195 8.15 -8.49 -5.56
C GLU A 195 8.56 -7.05 -5.30
N ASP A 196 8.13 -6.47 -4.17
CA ASP A 196 8.47 -5.14 -3.70
C ASP A 196 9.95 -5.08 -3.22
N GLU A 197 10.40 -6.09 -2.48
CA GLU A 197 11.80 -6.20 -2.07
C GLU A 197 12.74 -6.28 -3.28
N HIS A 198 12.45 -7.15 -4.25
CA HIS A 198 13.25 -7.29 -5.45
C HIS A 198 13.30 -5.99 -6.26
N PHE A 199 12.16 -5.30 -6.38
CA PHE A 199 12.07 -4.03 -7.07
C PHE A 199 12.93 -2.96 -6.39
N ILE A 200 12.72 -2.73 -5.08
CA ILE A 200 13.41 -1.65 -4.37
C ILE A 200 14.93 -1.86 -4.31
N ARG A 201 15.40 -3.11 -4.19
CA ARG A 201 16.82 -3.42 -4.23
C ARG A 201 17.45 -3.05 -5.57
N LYS A 202 16.78 -3.32 -6.69
CA LYS A 202 17.23 -2.93 -8.04
C LYS A 202 17.24 -1.39 -8.19
N VAL A 203 16.22 -0.71 -7.70
CA VAL A 203 16.13 0.76 -7.74
C VAL A 203 17.30 1.39 -6.97
N ILE A 204 17.59 0.93 -5.77
CA ILE A 204 18.73 1.41 -4.96
C ILE A 204 20.07 1.11 -5.64
N ALA A 205 20.24 -0.10 -6.17
CA ALA A 205 21.47 -0.49 -6.87
C ALA A 205 21.73 0.31 -8.14
N SER A 206 20.71 0.96 -8.70
CA SER A 206 20.81 1.81 -9.90
C SER A 206 21.05 3.30 -9.56
N ASP A 207 21.51 3.62 -8.36
CA ASP A 207 21.84 4.97 -7.87
C ASP A 207 20.67 5.97 -7.92
N ASN A 208 19.44 5.46 -7.87
CA ASN A 208 18.26 6.31 -7.78
C ASN A 208 18.03 6.79 -6.34
N LYS A 209 17.62 8.05 -6.20
CA LYS A 209 17.33 8.59 -4.88
C LYS A 209 16.00 8.05 -4.34
N VAL A 210 16.10 7.20 -3.32
CA VAL A 210 14.97 6.67 -2.56
C VAL A 210 14.91 7.33 -1.19
N ILE A 211 13.74 7.83 -0.80
CA ILE A 211 13.50 8.36 0.54
C ILE A 211 12.42 7.57 1.27
N ALA A 212 12.61 7.40 2.56
CA ALA A 212 11.66 6.80 3.47
C ALA A 212 11.31 7.80 4.56
N VAL A 213 10.01 8.04 4.77
CA VAL A 213 9.49 9.07 5.67
C VAL A 213 8.56 8.48 6.72
N ASP A 214 8.44 9.16 7.85
CA ASP A 214 7.46 8.80 8.88
C ASP A 214 6.02 9.19 8.47
N ASP A 215 5.04 8.56 9.09
CA ASP A 215 3.61 8.87 8.91
C ASP A 215 2.98 9.50 10.15
N ARG A 216 3.67 10.47 10.78
CA ARG A 216 3.11 11.16 11.95
C ARG A 216 1.82 11.92 11.64
N GLY A 217 1.60 12.24 10.37
CA GLY A 217 0.36 12.86 9.88
C GLY A 217 -0.85 11.91 9.80
N ALA A 218 -0.70 10.63 10.12
CA ALA A 218 -1.74 9.62 9.99
C ALA A 218 -2.38 9.60 8.59
N SER A 219 -1.54 9.52 7.59
CA SER A 219 -1.97 9.53 6.18
C SER A 219 -2.29 8.14 5.63
N CYS A 220 -1.80 7.08 6.30
CA CYS A 220 -2.02 5.71 5.90
C CYS A 220 -2.27 4.79 7.12
N LEU A 221 -3.22 3.85 6.99
CA LEU A 221 -3.48 2.81 7.97
C LEU A 221 -3.37 1.45 7.29
N HIS A 222 -2.29 0.73 7.62
CA HIS A 222 -2.07 -0.61 7.11
C HIS A 222 -2.91 -1.62 7.89
N LEU A 223 -3.76 -2.37 7.18
CA LEU A 223 -4.67 -3.32 7.81
C LEU A 223 -4.12 -4.74 7.78
N VAL A 224 -4.15 -5.37 8.94
CA VAL A 224 -3.76 -6.78 9.09
C VAL A 224 -4.98 -7.62 9.45
N HIS A 225 -5.31 -8.54 8.57
CA HIS A 225 -6.43 -9.46 8.71
C HIS A 225 -6.00 -10.91 8.36
N PRO A 226 -6.83 -11.94 8.60
CA PRO A 226 -6.42 -13.33 8.40
C PRO A 226 -5.94 -13.69 6.98
N ALA A 227 -6.38 -12.94 5.95
CA ALA A 227 -5.98 -13.14 4.57
C ALA A 227 -4.85 -12.19 4.11
N SER A 228 -4.25 -11.37 5.01
CA SER A 228 -3.09 -10.56 4.68
C SER A 228 -1.85 -11.41 4.45
N THR A 229 -1.08 -11.08 3.43
CA THR A 229 0.21 -11.73 3.12
C THR A 229 1.35 -11.16 3.95
N SER A 230 1.27 -9.88 4.30
CA SER A 230 2.29 -9.19 5.09
C SER A 230 2.23 -9.59 6.57
N ARG A 231 3.41 -9.64 7.19
CA ARG A 231 3.58 -9.80 8.64
C ARG A 231 4.07 -8.48 9.21
N CYS A 232 3.37 -7.95 10.21
CA CYS A 232 3.76 -6.72 10.87
C CYS A 232 4.38 -6.99 12.24
N PHE A 233 5.43 -6.22 12.55
CA PHE A 233 6.15 -6.27 13.81
C PHE A 233 6.12 -4.87 14.43
N SER A 234 4.94 -4.45 14.88
CA SER A 234 4.73 -3.10 15.39
C SER A 234 5.65 -2.79 16.57
N ARG A 235 6.29 -1.61 16.58
CA ARG A 235 7.14 -1.16 17.68
C ARG A 235 6.32 -0.75 18.90
N TYR A 236 5.13 -0.19 18.65
CA TYR A 236 4.26 0.34 19.69
C TYR A 236 2.87 -0.28 19.59
N MET A 237 2.27 -0.59 20.73
CA MET A 237 0.85 -0.86 20.86
C MET A 237 0.19 0.39 21.43
N MET A 238 -0.89 0.81 20.80
CA MET A 238 -1.60 2.04 21.12
C MET A 238 -3.04 1.74 21.56
N PRO A 239 -3.63 2.57 22.42
CA PRO A 239 -5.04 2.44 22.78
C PRO A 239 -5.95 2.54 21.54
N GLY A 240 -6.91 1.61 21.40
CA GLY A 240 -7.77 1.54 20.21
C GLY A 240 -8.61 2.81 19.95
N PHE A 241 -8.95 3.58 21.01
CA PHE A 241 -9.69 4.83 20.82
C PHE A 241 -8.91 5.89 20.02
N LEU A 242 -7.57 5.81 20.00
CA LEU A 242 -6.75 6.72 19.20
C LEU A 242 -6.90 6.46 17.70
N MET A 243 -7.21 5.23 17.29
CA MET A 243 -7.43 4.90 15.89
C MET A 243 -8.54 5.78 15.30
N GLN A 244 -9.69 5.91 15.97
CA GLN A 244 -10.80 6.74 15.48
C GLN A 244 -10.47 8.24 15.48
N ARG A 245 -9.56 8.70 16.36
CA ARG A 245 -9.12 10.10 16.38
C ARG A 245 -8.13 10.42 15.28
N LEU A 246 -7.24 9.50 14.98
CA LEU A 246 -6.22 9.65 13.94
C LEU A 246 -6.79 9.42 12.53
N PHE A 247 -7.75 8.50 12.43
CA PHE A 247 -8.39 8.12 11.17
C PHE A 247 -9.91 8.28 11.27
N PRO A 248 -10.44 9.52 11.42
CA PRO A 248 -11.87 9.75 11.65
C PRO A 248 -12.75 9.31 10.48
N ASP A 249 -12.19 9.26 9.28
CA ASP A 249 -12.88 8.87 8.05
C ASP A 249 -12.75 7.37 7.73
N TYR A 250 -12.08 6.60 8.58
CA TYR A 250 -12.01 5.16 8.44
C TYR A 250 -13.28 4.51 9.02
N GLU A 251 -14.15 4.06 8.14
CA GLU A 251 -15.46 3.47 8.52
C GLU A 251 -15.39 1.97 8.83
N GLY A 252 -14.20 1.39 8.74
CA GLY A 252 -13.99 -0.05 8.83
C GLY A 252 -14.24 -0.77 7.49
N TYR A 253 -13.58 -1.91 7.31
CA TYR A 253 -13.91 -2.85 6.23
C TYR A 253 -14.88 -3.90 6.75
N PRO A 254 -15.80 -4.41 5.93
CA PRO A 254 -16.53 -5.60 6.30
C PRO A 254 -15.51 -6.69 6.57
N LEU A 255 -15.42 -7.14 7.83
CA LEU A 255 -14.62 -8.31 8.16
C LEU A 255 -15.13 -9.43 7.27
N ALA A 256 -14.27 -9.99 6.42
CA ALA A 256 -14.61 -11.19 5.69
C ALA A 256 -15.10 -12.22 6.71
N PRO A 257 -16.24 -12.93 6.46
CA PRO A 257 -16.65 -13.99 7.34
C PRO A 257 -15.45 -14.92 7.52
N ALA A 258 -15.15 -15.28 8.77
CA ALA A 258 -14.10 -16.24 9.07
C ALA A 258 -14.30 -17.43 8.13
N LEU A 259 -13.29 -17.74 7.32
CA LEU A 259 -13.31 -18.94 6.50
C LEU A 259 -13.52 -20.14 7.45
N PRO A 260 -14.46 -21.05 7.11
CA PRO A 260 -14.79 -22.19 7.94
C PRO A 260 -13.59 -23.08 8.22
#